data_39626505ddc5f4d4b7de26fb05f2ec4e
#
_entry.id   39626505ddc5f4d4b7de26fb05f2ec4e
#
_cell.length_a   1.000
_cell.length_b   1.000
_cell.length_c   1.000
_cell.angle_alpha   90.00
_cell.angle_beta   90.00
_cell.angle_gamma   90.00
#
_symmetry.space_group_name_H-M   'P 1'
#
loop_
_entity.id
_entity.type
_entity.pdbx_description
1 polymer ?
#
loop_
_entity_poly.entity_id
_entity_poly.type
_entity_poly.pdbx_seq_one_letter_code
_entity_poly.pdbx_strand_id
1 'polypeptide(L)'
;MQIEHSMLHLLNTASQTLVCAQAPLPIKEEKTAAFLERKLSKALGARKRKQGSFQENSLFLERLRQYRDKTISFDAFSTWMAEHLYAEKSECARYEDSAFLISEIVEEGRRNLIGIDQNYQSAMTCYPDQEQNNVLYETTVLPNGILKTDFVFVIELSDFTLYVLEEKSEWQGKETTLLASRYLQATTAPSFEETQKVMETVGKTMSEKYDMDVVKVLPKMKQMMKEAVEAQSEIAVAEVAEVLFQEVPYAKDLFVEEVKNAGIAAKVSTAHCRLAKSNKVQKLLADAEIEITLPLEYLSQPAKFEIIEAADGTYSIQIKNITNLKSK
;
A
#
# COMPACT_ATOMS: atom_id res chain seq x y z
N MET A 1 -10.91 -15.44 -3.12
CA MET A 1 -11.16 -14.92 -1.75
C MET A 1 -12.55 -15.38 -1.31
N GLN A 2 -12.67 -15.95 -0.12
CA GLN A 2 -13.92 -16.35 0.52
C GLN A 2 -14.09 -15.52 1.80
N ILE A 3 -15.23 -14.85 1.97
CA ILE A 3 -15.54 -14.07 3.16
C ILE A 3 -16.25 -14.99 4.15
N GLU A 4 -15.70 -15.16 5.35
CA GLU A 4 -16.28 -16.00 6.40
C GLU A 4 -17.18 -15.18 7.32
N HIS A 5 -16.70 -14.02 7.76
CA HIS A 5 -17.40 -13.11 8.65
C HIS A 5 -17.17 -11.65 8.23
N SER A 6 -18.16 -10.80 8.47
CA SER A 6 -18.02 -9.38 8.24
C SER A 6 -18.95 -8.57 9.14
N MET A 7 -18.42 -7.57 9.85
CA MET A 7 -19.16 -6.64 10.72
C MET A 7 -18.83 -5.20 10.31
N LEU A 8 -19.80 -4.30 10.46
CA LEU A 8 -19.65 -2.88 10.19
C LEU A 8 -20.12 -2.06 11.37
N HIS A 9 -19.19 -1.40 12.06
CA HIS A 9 -19.46 -0.51 13.19
C HIS A 9 -19.37 0.94 12.74
N LEU A 10 -20.07 1.87 13.42
CA LEU A 10 -20.01 3.29 13.12
C LEU A 10 -19.25 4.00 14.25
N LEU A 11 -18.12 4.60 13.90
CA LEU A 11 -17.25 5.31 14.85
C LEU A 11 -17.36 6.82 14.58
N ASN A 12 -18.45 7.40 15.05
CA ASN A 12 -18.77 8.81 14.80
C ASN A 12 -18.16 9.67 15.90
N THR A 13 -16.86 9.90 15.84
CA THR A 13 -16.15 10.66 16.87
C THR A 13 -16.48 12.16 16.83
N ALA A 14 -16.86 12.72 15.70
CA ALA A 14 -17.34 14.10 15.59
C ALA A 14 -18.67 14.30 16.31
N SER A 15 -19.60 13.36 16.17
CA SER A 15 -20.91 13.37 16.86
C SER A 15 -20.91 12.64 18.21
N GLN A 16 -19.74 12.18 18.68
CA GLN A 16 -19.54 11.47 19.93
C GLN A 16 -20.45 10.24 20.09
N THR A 17 -20.65 9.49 19.01
CA THR A 17 -21.53 8.33 18.97
C THR A 17 -20.80 7.11 18.44
N LEU A 18 -20.80 6.03 19.23
CA LEU A 18 -20.35 4.70 18.81
C LEU A 18 -21.56 3.79 18.62
N VAL A 19 -21.71 3.20 17.44
CA VAL A 19 -22.76 2.22 17.15
C VAL A 19 -22.13 0.89 16.79
N CYS A 20 -22.11 -0.04 17.73
CA CYS A 20 -21.66 -1.40 17.47
C CYS A 20 -22.76 -2.22 16.79
N ALA A 21 -22.41 -2.88 15.70
CA ALA A 21 -23.32 -3.75 14.98
C ALA A 21 -23.75 -4.93 15.85
N GLN A 22 -25.04 -5.28 15.81
CA GLN A 22 -25.63 -6.38 16.55
C GLN A 22 -25.74 -7.66 15.72
N ALA A 23 -25.48 -7.58 14.40
CA ALA A 23 -25.53 -8.69 13.48
C ALA A 23 -24.48 -8.55 12.38
N PRO A 24 -23.96 -9.65 11.84
CA PRO A 24 -23.03 -9.61 10.70
C PRO A 24 -23.70 -9.09 9.43
N LEU A 25 -22.90 -8.53 8.56
CA LEU A 25 -23.36 -8.13 7.22
C LEU A 25 -23.85 -9.33 6.42
N PRO A 26 -24.90 -9.16 5.57
CA PRO A 26 -25.46 -10.23 4.76
C PRO A 26 -24.53 -10.57 3.57
N ILE A 27 -23.41 -11.25 3.84
CA ILE A 27 -22.36 -11.60 2.85
C ILE A 27 -22.85 -12.47 1.69
N LYS A 28 -24.06 -13.05 1.79
CA LYS A 28 -24.68 -13.85 0.70
C LYS A 28 -25.49 -13.00 -0.28
N GLU A 29 -25.80 -11.77 0.06
CA GLU A 29 -26.45 -10.84 -0.84
C GLU A 29 -25.47 -10.33 -1.90
N GLU A 30 -25.80 -10.45 -3.17
CA GLU A 30 -24.93 -10.16 -4.30
C GLU A 30 -24.31 -8.74 -4.23
N LYS A 31 -25.09 -7.72 -3.92
CA LYS A 31 -24.60 -6.33 -3.84
C LYS A 31 -23.62 -6.14 -2.68
N THR A 32 -23.95 -6.71 -1.53
CA THR A 32 -23.10 -6.66 -0.32
C THR A 32 -21.82 -7.45 -0.56
N ALA A 33 -21.91 -8.66 -1.09
CA ALA A 33 -20.75 -9.48 -1.43
C ALA A 33 -19.82 -8.75 -2.42
N ALA A 34 -20.35 -8.22 -3.51
CA ALA A 34 -19.56 -7.50 -4.52
C ALA A 34 -18.89 -6.23 -3.97
N PHE A 35 -19.54 -5.51 -3.05
CA PHE A 35 -18.95 -4.37 -2.36
C PHE A 35 -17.79 -4.81 -1.47
N LEU A 36 -17.99 -5.82 -0.62
CA LEU A 36 -16.99 -6.35 0.30
C LEU A 36 -15.78 -6.91 -0.45
N GLU A 37 -15.99 -7.77 -1.45
CA GLU A 37 -14.91 -8.34 -2.27
C GLU A 37 -14.02 -7.26 -2.88
N ARG A 38 -14.63 -6.22 -3.46
CA ARG A 38 -13.89 -5.09 -4.04
C ARG A 38 -13.09 -4.33 -2.99
N LYS A 39 -13.68 -4.11 -1.82
CA LYS A 39 -13.06 -3.38 -0.72
C LYS A 39 -11.88 -4.15 -0.14
N LEU A 40 -12.11 -5.40 0.21
CA LEU A 40 -11.11 -6.28 0.83
C LEU A 40 -9.96 -6.60 -0.14
N SER A 41 -10.24 -6.81 -1.43
CA SER A 41 -9.19 -6.96 -2.46
C SER A 41 -8.31 -5.72 -2.59
N LYS A 42 -8.88 -4.51 -2.42
CA LYS A 42 -8.09 -3.27 -2.41
C LYS A 42 -7.24 -3.14 -1.16
N ALA A 43 -7.75 -3.54 0.00
CA ALA A 43 -6.98 -3.56 1.25
C ALA A 43 -5.81 -4.53 1.16
N LEU A 44 -6.04 -5.75 0.69
CA LEU A 44 -5.00 -6.76 0.45
C LEU A 44 -3.94 -6.30 -0.57
N GLY A 45 -4.35 -5.59 -1.60
CA GLY A 45 -3.46 -5.12 -2.67
C GLY A 45 -2.91 -3.72 -2.48
N ALA A 46 -3.09 -3.08 -1.33
CA ALA A 46 -2.65 -1.71 -1.11
C ALA A 46 -1.11 -1.62 -1.05
N ARG A 47 -0.52 -0.84 -1.96
CA ARG A 47 0.95 -0.76 -2.15
C ARG A 47 1.72 -0.05 -1.06
N LYS A 48 1.06 0.84 -0.33
CA LYS A 48 1.66 1.62 0.76
C LYS A 48 1.58 0.93 2.11
N ARG A 49 1.14 -0.33 2.13
CA ARG A 49 1.12 -1.10 3.36
C ARG A 49 2.53 -1.27 3.90
N LYS A 50 2.66 -1.06 5.19
CA LYS A 50 3.89 -1.28 5.96
C LYS A 50 3.77 -2.62 6.67
N GLN A 51 4.79 -3.44 6.61
CA GLN A 51 4.85 -4.62 7.45
C GLN A 51 5.08 -4.19 8.88
N GLY A 52 4.30 -4.76 9.80
CA GLY A 52 4.39 -4.48 11.23
C GLY A 52 4.76 -5.70 12.05
N SER A 53 5.19 -5.42 13.28
CA SER A 53 5.44 -6.42 14.31
C SER A 53 4.80 -5.95 15.60
N PHE A 54 3.96 -6.78 16.21
CA PHE A 54 3.35 -6.48 17.49
C PHE A 54 4.41 -6.37 18.58
N GLN A 55 4.20 -5.46 19.53
CA GLN A 55 5.00 -5.41 20.75
C GLN A 55 4.64 -6.60 21.66
N GLU A 56 5.55 -7.06 22.48
CA GLU A 56 5.34 -8.22 23.35
C GLU A 56 4.16 -8.05 24.31
N ASN A 57 3.92 -6.82 24.76
CA ASN A 57 2.82 -6.45 25.66
C ASN A 57 1.59 -5.88 24.95
N SER A 58 1.43 -6.14 23.66
CA SER A 58 0.29 -5.66 22.90
C SER A 58 -1.02 -6.31 23.41
N LEU A 59 -1.92 -5.46 23.91
CA LEU A 59 -3.26 -5.87 24.29
C LEU A 59 -4.07 -6.38 23.09
N PHE A 60 -3.86 -5.76 21.92
CA PHE A 60 -4.49 -6.20 20.68
C PHE A 60 -4.06 -7.63 20.31
N LEU A 61 -2.76 -7.92 20.39
CA LEU A 61 -2.24 -9.26 20.13
C LEU A 61 -2.78 -10.31 21.11
N GLU A 62 -2.92 -9.95 22.37
CA GLU A 62 -3.52 -10.85 23.37
C GLU A 62 -4.97 -11.19 23.01
N ARG A 63 -5.79 -10.20 22.67
CA ARG A 63 -7.18 -10.41 22.22
C ARG A 63 -7.28 -11.19 20.92
N LEU A 64 -6.37 -10.91 19.99
CA LEU A 64 -6.27 -11.62 18.73
C LEU A 64 -5.94 -13.12 18.94
N ARG A 65 -5.07 -13.45 19.88
CA ARG A 65 -4.78 -14.84 20.27
C ARG A 65 -6.02 -15.52 20.82
N GLN A 66 -6.77 -14.85 21.72
CA GLN A 66 -8.04 -15.35 22.27
C GLN A 66 -9.05 -15.65 21.14
N TYR A 67 -9.13 -14.78 20.13
CA TYR A 67 -9.98 -14.99 18.98
C TYR A 67 -9.50 -16.19 18.13
N ARG A 68 -8.22 -16.24 17.77
CA ARG A 68 -7.65 -17.37 17.02
C ARG A 68 -7.90 -18.71 17.71
N ASP A 69 -7.72 -18.74 19.03
CA ASP A 69 -7.88 -19.92 19.89
C ASP A 69 -9.35 -20.21 20.22
N LYS A 70 -10.29 -19.45 19.63
CA LYS A 70 -11.76 -19.58 19.76
C LYS A 70 -12.27 -19.44 21.20
N THR A 71 -11.55 -18.73 22.07
CA THR A 71 -12.01 -18.40 23.44
C THR A 71 -12.97 -17.22 23.45
N ILE A 72 -12.96 -16.40 22.42
CA ILE A 72 -13.96 -15.34 22.15
C ILE A 72 -14.51 -15.50 20.73
N SER A 73 -15.77 -15.10 20.52
CA SER A 73 -16.42 -15.12 19.21
C SER A 73 -15.94 -13.96 18.33
N PHE A 74 -16.19 -14.07 17.01
CA PHE A 74 -15.93 -12.98 16.07
C PHE A 74 -16.68 -11.71 16.44
N ASP A 75 -17.97 -11.83 16.83
CA ASP A 75 -18.82 -10.70 17.19
C ASP A 75 -18.30 -9.97 18.42
N ALA A 76 -17.93 -10.71 19.49
CA ALA A 76 -17.36 -10.12 20.69
C ALA A 76 -16.00 -9.46 20.41
N PHE A 77 -15.17 -10.07 19.58
CA PHE A 77 -13.88 -9.51 19.21
C PHE A 77 -14.05 -8.26 18.34
N SER A 78 -14.95 -8.28 17.34
CA SER A 78 -15.20 -7.12 16.48
C SER A 78 -15.77 -5.93 17.26
N THR A 79 -16.66 -6.17 18.21
CA THR A 79 -17.19 -5.13 19.10
C THR A 79 -16.07 -4.51 19.94
N TRP A 80 -15.23 -5.33 20.57
CA TRP A 80 -14.07 -4.84 21.32
C TRP A 80 -13.12 -4.02 20.44
N MET A 81 -12.86 -4.48 19.20
CA MET A 81 -12.02 -3.74 18.26
C MET A 81 -12.60 -2.36 17.96
N ALA A 82 -13.91 -2.26 17.77
CA ALA A 82 -14.58 -0.99 17.49
C ALA A 82 -14.52 -0.03 18.69
N GLU A 83 -14.81 -0.52 19.90
CA GLU A 83 -14.72 0.25 21.14
C GLU A 83 -13.31 0.77 21.39
N HIS A 84 -12.31 -0.08 21.20
CA HIS A 84 -10.90 0.27 21.38
C HIS A 84 -10.44 1.31 20.35
N LEU A 85 -10.77 1.14 19.07
CA LEU A 85 -10.41 2.12 18.04
C LEU A 85 -11.11 3.47 18.26
N TYR A 86 -12.39 3.45 18.66
CA TYR A 86 -13.14 4.66 18.99
C TYR A 86 -12.49 5.44 20.14
N ALA A 87 -12.08 4.75 21.19
CA ALA A 87 -11.38 5.36 22.32
C ALA A 87 -10.06 6.01 21.89
N GLU A 88 -9.24 5.31 21.13
CA GLU A 88 -7.97 5.83 20.63
C GLU A 88 -8.13 7.04 19.68
N LYS A 89 -9.13 7.01 18.79
CA LYS A 89 -9.46 8.15 17.92
C LYS A 89 -9.90 9.37 18.74
N SER A 90 -10.72 9.16 19.78
CA SER A 90 -11.21 10.23 20.65
C SER A 90 -10.08 10.87 21.44
N GLU A 91 -9.14 10.08 21.98
CA GLU A 91 -7.95 10.60 22.68
C GLU A 91 -6.99 11.39 21.76
N CYS A 92 -6.88 10.98 20.51
CA CYS A 92 -6.04 11.68 19.53
C CYS A 92 -6.72 12.90 18.91
N ALA A 93 -7.88 13.32 19.42
CA ALA A 93 -8.67 14.44 18.90
C ALA A 93 -8.97 14.32 17.39
N ARG A 94 -9.08 13.09 16.89
CA ARG A 94 -9.44 12.79 15.51
C ARG A 94 -10.95 12.68 15.39
N TYR A 95 -11.58 13.84 15.28
CA TYR A 95 -13.04 13.97 15.27
C TYR A 95 -13.60 13.85 13.84
N GLU A 96 -13.65 12.63 13.32
CA GLU A 96 -14.20 12.32 12.01
C GLU A 96 -15.17 11.16 12.14
N ASP A 97 -16.35 11.30 11.53
CA ASP A 97 -17.33 10.22 11.48
C ASP A 97 -16.90 9.20 10.43
N SER A 98 -16.86 7.93 10.83
CA SER A 98 -16.35 6.84 10.01
C SER A 98 -17.11 5.54 10.22
N ALA A 99 -16.93 4.62 9.28
CA ALA A 99 -17.39 3.25 9.38
C ALA A 99 -16.19 2.30 9.47
N PHE A 100 -16.19 1.43 10.48
CA PHE A 100 -15.17 0.43 10.71
C PHE A 100 -15.66 -0.94 10.26
N LEU A 101 -15.20 -1.37 9.09
CA LEU A 101 -15.44 -2.69 8.52
C LEU A 101 -14.39 -3.66 9.04
N ILE A 102 -14.85 -4.75 9.66
CA ILE A 102 -13.99 -5.85 10.13
C ILE A 102 -14.44 -7.11 9.41
N SER A 103 -13.51 -7.79 8.74
CA SER A 103 -13.82 -9.02 8.01
C SER A 103 -12.77 -10.08 8.25
N GLU A 104 -13.21 -11.32 8.41
CA GLU A 104 -12.37 -12.51 8.28
C GLU A 104 -12.56 -13.12 6.90
N ILE A 105 -11.46 -13.39 6.23
CA ILE A 105 -11.46 -13.98 4.90
C ILE A 105 -10.49 -15.16 4.81
N VAL A 106 -10.75 -16.06 3.86
CA VAL A 106 -9.80 -17.07 3.40
C VAL A 106 -9.38 -16.74 1.97
N GLU A 107 -8.08 -16.55 1.76
CA GLU A 107 -7.49 -16.37 0.44
C GLU A 107 -6.28 -17.28 0.29
N GLU A 108 -6.25 -18.07 -0.77
CA GLU A 108 -5.18 -19.05 -1.04
C GLU A 108 -4.89 -19.98 0.16
N GLY A 109 -5.94 -20.37 0.88
CA GLY A 109 -5.85 -21.24 2.06
C GLY A 109 -5.39 -20.54 3.36
N ARG A 110 -5.13 -19.24 3.32
CA ARG A 110 -4.72 -18.44 4.48
C ARG A 110 -5.90 -17.66 5.05
N ARG A 111 -6.06 -17.73 6.36
CA ARG A 111 -7.07 -16.95 7.08
C ARG A 111 -6.50 -15.59 7.43
N ASN A 112 -7.19 -14.53 7.02
CA ASN A 112 -6.80 -13.15 7.28
C ASN A 112 -7.92 -12.39 7.99
N LEU A 113 -7.55 -11.62 9.00
CA LEU A 113 -8.40 -10.60 9.61
C LEU A 113 -8.06 -9.25 8.97
N ILE A 114 -9.07 -8.57 8.46
CA ILE A 114 -8.93 -7.26 7.82
C ILE A 114 -9.80 -6.26 8.55
N GLY A 115 -9.21 -5.13 8.98
CA GLY A 115 -9.92 -3.97 9.49
C GLY A 115 -9.75 -2.79 8.57
N ILE A 116 -10.85 -2.09 8.26
CA ILE A 116 -10.85 -0.88 7.42
C ILE A 116 -11.71 0.17 8.13
N ASP A 117 -11.09 1.17 8.74
CA ASP A 117 -11.79 2.36 9.23
C ASP A 117 -11.75 3.44 8.15
N GLN A 118 -12.91 3.84 7.69
CA GLN A 118 -13.07 4.70 6.53
C GLN A 118 -14.02 5.86 6.81
N ASN A 119 -13.52 7.08 6.56
CA ASN A 119 -14.34 8.27 6.66
C ASN A 119 -15.41 8.31 5.57
N TYR A 120 -16.57 8.86 5.91
CA TYR A 120 -17.63 9.11 4.94
C TYR A 120 -17.22 10.16 3.93
N GLN A 121 -17.76 10.05 2.72
CA GLN A 121 -17.67 11.07 1.69
C GLN A 121 -19.05 11.65 1.39
N SER A 122 -19.11 12.95 1.12
CA SER A 122 -20.31 13.57 0.59
C SER A 122 -20.50 13.20 -0.88
N ALA A 123 -21.74 12.89 -1.25
CA ALA A 123 -22.14 12.64 -2.64
C ALA A 123 -23.51 13.28 -2.90
N MET A 124 -23.69 13.79 -4.12
CA MET A 124 -25.00 14.27 -4.55
C MET A 124 -25.79 13.11 -5.15
N THR A 125 -27.01 12.95 -4.72
CA THR A 125 -27.98 12.02 -5.31
C THR A 125 -29.20 12.79 -5.80
N CYS A 126 -29.89 12.27 -6.82
CA CYS A 126 -31.10 12.89 -7.36
C CYS A 126 -32.28 11.92 -7.25
N TYR A 127 -33.41 12.46 -6.86
CA TYR A 127 -34.69 11.77 -6.84
C TYR A 127 -35.74 12.59 -7.60
N PRO A 128 -36.66 11.92 -8.29
CA PRO A 128 -37.85 12.62 -8.83
C PRO A 128 -38.75 13.03 -7.66
N ASP A 129 -39.10 14.29 -7.60
CA ASP A 129 -40.14 14.79 -6.69
C ASP A 129 -41.52 14.49 -7.22
N GLN A 130 -42.51 14.36 -6.32
CA GLN A 130 -43.92 14.10 -6.69
C GLN A 130 -44.56 15.24 -7.53
N GLU A 131 -43.94 16.43 -7.49
CA GLU A 131 -44.38 17.61 -8.25
C GLU A 131 -43.70 17.78 -9.63
N GLN A 132 -43.10 16.71 -10.19
CA GLN A 132 -42.41 16.70 -11.50
C GLN A 132 -41.07 17.45 -11.57
N ASN A 133 -40.46 17.78 -10.43
CA ASN A 133 -39.13 18.35 -10.39
C ASN A 133 -38.11 17.29 -9.97
N ASN A 134 -36.89 17.37 -10.51
CA ASN A 134 -35.79 16.60 -10.02
C ASN A 134 -35.10 17.40 -8.92
N VAL A 135 -34.89 16.78 -7.77
CA VAL A 135 -34.25 17.40 -6.60
C VAL A 135 -32.91 16.76 -6.36
N LEU A 136 -31.90 17.60 -6.09
CA LEU A 136 -30.58 17.16 -5.68
C LEU A 136 -30.49 17.16 -4.15
N TYR A 137 -30.06 16.04 -3.59
CA TYR A 137 -29.79 15.88 -2.16
C TYR A 137 -28.33 15.54 -1.95
N GLU A 138 -27.75 16.17 -0.95
CA GLU A 138 -26.47 15.74 -0.40
C GLU A 138 -26.68 14.54 0.52
N THR A 139 -25.90 13.49 0.32
CA THR A 139 -25.91 12.29 1.15
C THR A 139 -24.49 11.88 1.49
N THR A 140 -24.33 11.15 2.58
CA THR A 140 -23.04 10.55 2.95
C THR A 140 -22.97 9.12 2.45
N VAL A 141 -21.83 8.76 1.87
CA VAL A 141 -21.58 7.43 1.33
C VAL A 141 -20.24 6.89 1.79
N LEU A 142 -20.13 5.58 1.84
CA LEU A 142 -18.84 4.91 1.97
C LEU A 142 -18.14 4.87 0.61
N PRO A 143 -16.93 5.40 0.49
CA PRO A 143 -16.17 5.35 -0.75
C PRO A 143 -15.93 3.91 -1.22
N ASN A 144 -15.95 3.69 -2.52
CA ASN A 144 -15.64 2.37 -3.10
C ASN A 144 -14.13 2.01 -3.06
N GLY A 145 -13.28 2.98 -2.79
CA GLY A 145 -11.82 2.85 -2.73
C GLY A 145 -11.29 2.74 -1.32
N ILE A 146 -9.98 2.60 -1.19
CA ILE A 146 -9.21 2.88 0.00
C ILE A 146 -8.57 4.25 -0.23
N LEU A 147 -8.82 5.18 0.68
CA LEU A 147 -8.28 6.53 0.65
C LEU A 147 -6.96 6.57 1.45
N LYS A 148 -6.21 7.64 1.29
CA LYS A 148 -4.98 7.85 2.07
C LYS A 148 -5.26 8.02 3.57
N THR A 149 -6.39 8.65 3.89
CA THR A 149 -6.82 8.93 5.26
C THR A 149 -7.43 7.73 5.98
N ASP A 150 -7.73 6.65 5.24
CA ASP A 150 -8.29 5.45 5.82
C ASP A 150 -7.25 4.71 6.66
N PHE A 151 -7.70 4.07 7.74
CA PHE A 151 -6.91 3.11 8.50
C PHE A 151 -7.21 1.71 8.00
N VAL A 152 -6.17 0.98 7.60
CA VAL A 152 -6.32 -0.40 7.16
C VAL A 152 -5.27 -1.27 7.83
N PHE A 153 -5.69 -2.39 8.38
CA PHE A 153 -4.78 -3.46 8.76
C PHE A 153 -5.20 -4.79 8.16
N VAL A 154 -4.22 -5.62 7.91
CA VAL A 154 -4.38 -7.01 7.46
C VAL A 154 -3.49 -7.87 8.35
N ILE A 155 -4.08 -8.89 8.98
CA ILE A 155 -3.36 -9.79 9.88
C ILE A 155 -3.60 -11.22 9.42
N GLU A 156 -2.55 -11.96 9.09
CA GLU A 156 -2.62 -13.40 8.86
C GLU A 156 -2.77 -14.11 10.21
N LEU A 157 -3.84 -14.91 10.39
CA LEU A 157 -4.15 -15.50 11.69
C LEU A 157 -3.24 -16.68 12.07
N SER A 158 -2.47 -17.23 11.12
CA SER A 158 -1.57 -18.37 11.37
C SER A 158 -0.33 -17.97 12.18
N ASP A 159 0.29 -16.86 11.82
CA ASP A 159 1.58 -16.38 12.35
C ASP A 159 1.56 -14.94 12.88
N PHE A 160 0.40 -14.26 12.77
CA PHE A 160 0.21 -12.87 13.12
C PHE A 160 1.04 -11.88 12.29
N THR A 161 1.44 -12.26 11.09
CA THR A 161 2.02 -11.33 10.13
C THR A 161 1.06 -10.17 9.90
N LEU A 162 1.55 -8.95 10.18
CA LEU A 162 0.78 -7.72 10.18
C LEU A 162 1.17 -6.82 9.02
N TYR A 163 0.17 -6.26 8.33
CA TYR A 163 0.35 -5.16 7.39
C TYR A 163 -0.57 -4.01 7.77
N VAL A 164 -0.04 -2.78 7.74
CA VAL A 164 -0.76 -1.57 8.14
C VAL A 164 -0.68 -0.52 7.02
N LEU A 165 -1.79 0.15 6.77
CA LEU A 165 -1.86 1.35 5.94
C LEU A 165 -2.49 2.46 6.78
N GLU A 166 -1.73 3.53 6.99
CA GLU A 166 -2.19 4.76 7.64
C GLU A 166 -1.30 5.93 7.24
N GLU A 167 -1.80 7.14 7.35
CA GLU A 167 -0.99 8.35 7.35
C GLU A 167 -0.61 8.71 8.79
N LYS A 168 0.53 9.37 8.94
CA LYS A 168 0.94 9.92 10.24
C LYS A 168 -0.09 10.95 10.72
N SER A 169 -0.33 10.95 12.00
CA SER A 169 -1.22 11.87 12.70
C SER A 169 -0.42 12.66 13.74
N GLU A 170 -0.92 13.79 14.16
CA GLU A 170 -0.35 14.52 15.27
C GLU A 170 -1.08 14.14 16.58
N TRP A 171 -0.31 13.86 17.62
CA TRP A 171 -0.83 13.62 18.96
C TRP A 171 0.10 14.28 19.98
N GLN A 172 -0.47 15.16 20.80
CA GLN A 172 0.28 15.93 21.81
C GLN A 172 1.51 16.66 21.24
N GLY A 173 1.40 17.23 20.02
CA GLY A 173 2.48 17.94 19.34
C GLY A 173 3.58 17.05 18.76
N LYS A 174 3.36 15.73 18.69
CA LYS A 174 4.31 14.77 18.09
C LYS A 174 3.64 13.99 16.95
N GLU A 175 4.40 13.79 15.89
CA GLU A 175 4.00 12.83 14.84
C GLU A 175 3.86 11.42 15.43
N THR A 176 2.74 10.79 15.19
CA THR A 176 2.45 9.41 15.63
C THR A 176 1.72 8.64 14.53
N THR A 177 1.73 7.33 14.64
CA THR A 177 0.91 6.40 13.86
C THR A 177 -0.17 5.85 14.77
N LEU A 178 -1.40 6.39 14.67
CA LEU A 178 -2.49 6.03 15.59
C LEU A 178 -2.83 4.54 15.48
N LEU A 179 -2.99 4.04 14.26
CA LEU A 179 -3.37 2.65 14.03
C LEU A 179 -2.26 1.69 14.48
N ALA A 180 -1.00 1.89 14.02
CA ALA A 180 0.08 0.97 14.36
C ALA A 180 0.52 1.10 15.82
N SER A 181 0.92 2.32 16.24
CA SER A 181 1.60 2.47 17.54
C SER A 181 0.66 2.43 18.73
N ARG A 182 -0.55 2.98 18.60
CA ARG A 182 -1.51 3.06 19.71
C ARG A 182 -2.50 1.91 19.69
N TYR A 183 -3.27 1.79 18.62
CA TYR A 183 -4.36 0.81 18.52
C TYR A 183 -3.85 -0.64 18.46
N LEU A 184 -2.94 -0.94 17.53
CA LEU A 184 -2.37 -2.29 17.38
C LEU A 184 -1.20 -2.55 18.34
N GLN A 185 -0.62 -1.50 18.90
CA GLN A 185 0.61 -1.56 19.71
C GLN A 185 1.71 -2.33 18.97
N ALA A 186 2.00 -1.87 17.76
CA ALA A 186 2.95 -2.47 16.85
C ALA A 186 3.96 -1.44 16.34
N THR A 187 5.12 -1.91 15.91
CA THR A 187 6.09 -1.15 15.12
C THR A 187 5.93 -1.47 13.66
N THR A 188 6.26 -0.54 12.77
CA THR A 188 6.16 -0.75 11.32
C THR A 188 7.48 -0.49 10.62
N ALA A 189 7.83 -1.35 9.66
CA ALA A 189 8.91 -1.11 8.70
C ALA A 189 8.41 -0.22 7.55
N PRO A 190 9.31 0.44 6.80
CA PRO A 190 8.95 1.16 5.59
C PRO A 190 8.19 0.28 4.60
N SER A 191 7.21 0.87 3.90
CA SER A 191 6.45 0.16 2.87
C SER A 191 7.33 -0.16 1.65
N PHE A 192 6.89 -1.09 0.82
CA PHE A 192 7.58 -1.39 -0.45
C PHE A 192 7.73 -0.15 -1.34
N GLU A 193 6.71 0.73 -1.39
CA GLU A 193 6.77 1.97 -2.17
C GLU A 193 7.80 2.96 -1.59
N GLU A 194 7.87 3.09 -0.26
CA GLU A 194 8.89 3.90 0.41
C GLU A 194 10.28 3.33 0.19
N THR A 195 10.45 2.03 0.34
CA THR A 195 11.71 1.32 0.05
C THR A 195 12.18 1.57 -1.38
N GLN A 196 11.28 1.42 -2.36
CA GLN A 196 11.61 1.68 -3.75
C GLN A 196 12.08 3.13 -3.97
N LYS A 197 11.37 4.12 -3.42
CA LYS A 197 11.74 5.53 -3.54
C LYS A 197 13.11 5.82 -2.92
N VAL A 198 13.39 5.25 -1.74
CA VAL A 198 14.69 5.40 -1.09
C VAL A 198 15.78 4.80 -1.98
N MET A 199 15.60 3.58 -2.45
CA MET A 199 16.59 2.91 -3.30
C MET A 199 16.80 3.65 -4.62
N GLU A 200 15.74 4.18 -5.24
CA GLU A 200 15.83 5.02 -6.45
C GLU A 200 16.63 6.31 -6.18
N THR A 201 16.36 6.97 -5.07
CA THR A 201 17.05 8.22 -4.69
C THR A 201 18.53 7.95 -4.41
N VAL A 202 18.83 6.94 -3.59
CA VAL A 202 20.22 6.57 -3.27
C VAL A 202 20.94 6.08 -4.52
N GLY A 203 20.29 5.24 -5.34
CA GLY A 203 20.85 4.76 -6.60
C GLY A 203 21.21 5.88 -7.57
N LYS A 204 20.35 6.90 -7.70
CA LYS A 204 20.60 8.08 -8.48
C LYS A 204 21.81 8.87 -7.94
N THR A 205 21.82 9.17 -6.64
CA THR A 205 22.92 9.90 -5.99
C THR A 205 24.27 9.18 -6.14
N MET A 206 24.27 7.83 -5.98
CA MET A 206 25.49 7.04 -6.17
C MET A 206 25.94 7.05 -7.62
N SER A 207 25.03 6.92 -8.58
CA SER A 207 25.36 6.96 -10.00
C SER A 207 25.98 8.31 -10.38
N GLU A 208 25.40 9.43 -9.96
CA GLU A 208 25.94 10.77 -10.20
C GLU A 208 27.32 10.96 -9.53
N LYS A 209 27.50 10.46 -8.31
CA LYS A 209 28.76 10.57 -7.58
C LYS A 209 29.92 9.80 -8.21
N TYR A 210 29.61 8.67 -8.83
CA TYR A 210 30.63 7.79 -9.43
C TYR A 210 30.63 7.80 -10.95
N ASP A 211 30.05 8.84 -11.57
CA ASP A 211 30.00 9.04 -13.01
C ASP A 211 29.43 7.85 -13.79
N MET A 212 28.40 7.24 -13.21
CA MET A 212 27.70 6.12 -13.82
C MET A 212 26.44 6.59 -14.52
N ASP A 213 26.07 5.91 -15.59
CA ASP A 213 24.90 6.23 -16.39
C ASP A 213 23.58 5.92 -15.61
N VAL A 214 22.98 6.97 -15.05
CA VAL A 214 21.69 6.89 -14.31
C VAL A 214 20.59 6.25 -15.16
N VAL A 215 20.64 6.47 -16.50
CA VAL A 215 19.63 5.93 -17.43
C VAL A 215 19.74 4.41 -17.57
N LYS A 216 20.88 3.82 -17.22
CA LYS A 216 21.07 2.36 -17.18
C LYS A 216 20.82 1.77 -15.78
N VAL A 217 21.24 2.47 -14.72
CA VAL A 217 21.17 1.98 -13.34
C VAL A 217 19.72 1.90 -12.84
N LEU A 218 18.95 2.98 -12.95
CA LEU A 218 17.60 3.02 -12.40
C LEU A 218 16.62 2.02 -13.06
N PRO A 219 16.59 1.85 -14.40
CA PRO A 219 15.74 0.83 -15.00
C PRO A 219 16.11 -0.59 -14.58
N LYS A 220 17.41 -0.90 -14.43
CA LYS A 220 17.87 -2.21 -13.98
C LYS A 220 17.38 -2.51 -12.57
N MET A 221 17.44 -1.53 -11.67
CA MET A 221 16.88 -1.65 -10.32
C MET A 221 15.36 -1.88 -10.36
N LYS A 222 14.62 -1.09 -11.14
CA LYS A 222 13.17 -1.27 -11.30
C LYS A 222 12.82 -2.65 -11.85
N GLN A 223 13.61 -3.17 -12.76
CA GLN A 223 13.43 -4.52 -13.32
C GLN A 223 13.61 -5.59 -12.24
N MET A 224 14.65 -5.51 -11.41
CA MET A 224 14.88 -6.43 -10.31
C MET A 224 13.72 -6.39 -9.30
N MET A 225 13.24 -5.19 -8.98
CA MET A 225 12.09 -5.03 -8.09
C MET A 225 10.80 -5.61 -8.68
N LYS A 226 10.60 -5.44 -10.00
CA LYS A 226 9.48 -6.03 -10.71
C LYS A 226 9.53 -7.56 -10.66
N GLU A 227 10.66 -8.15 -10.97
CA GLU A 227 10.86 -9.60 -10.94
C GLU A 227 10.62 -10.19 -9.55
N ALA A 228 11.13 -9.53 -8.51
CA ALA A 228 10.91 -9.96 -7.13
C ALA A 228 9.43 -9.92 -6.75
N VAL A 229 8.67 -8.87 -7.13
CA VAL A 229 7.23 -8.79 -6.87
C VAL A 229 6.45 -9.84 -7.67
N GLU A 230 6.81 -10.10 -8.92
CA GLU A 230 6.16 -11.13 -9.75
C GLU A 230 6.43 -12.54 -9.20
N ALA A 231 7.64 -12.77 -8.67
CA ALA A 231 8.03 -14.02 -8.03
C ALA A 231 7.57 -14.13 -6.56
N GLN A 232 7.00 -13.05 -5.99
CA GLN A 232 6.66 -12.97 -4.56
C GLN A 232 7.84 -13.32 -3.62
N SER A 233 9.06 -12.97 -4.04
CA SER A 233 10.31 -13.23 -3.32
C SER A 233 10.75 -12.02 -2.49
N GLU A 234 11.72 -12.20 -1.60
CA GLU A 234 12.36 -11.08 -0.91
C GLU A 234 13.34 -10.35 -1.82
N ILE A 235 13.52 -9.05 -1.58
CA ILE A 235 14.57 -8.23 -2.20
C ILE A 235 15.69 -8.07 -1.19
N ALA A 236 16.86 -8.64 -1.48
CA ALA A 236 18.07 -8.38 -0.70
C ALA A 236 18.76 -7.10 -1.23
N VAL A 237 18.88 -6.08 -0.38
CA VAL A 237 19.51 -4.79 -0.76
C VAL A 237 20.93 -4.99 -1.26
N ALA A 238 21.68 -5.92 -0.68
CA ALA A 238 23.03 -6.25 -1.10
C ALA A 238 23.10 -6.85 -2.51
N GLU A 239 22.13 -7.71 -2.88
CA GLU A 239 22.05 -8.27 -4.25
C GLU A 239 21.74 -7.19 -5.29
N VAL A 240 20.87 -6.24 -4.94
CA VAL A 240 20.59 -5.09 -5.79
C VAL A 240 21.86 -4.26 -5.99
N ALA A 241 22.59 -3.94 -4.90
CA ALA A 241 23.86 -3.22 -4.98
C ALA A 241 24.89 -3.94 -5.84
N GLU A 242 25.01 -5.27 -5.70
CA GLU A 242 25.93 -6.10 -6.47
C GLU A 242 25.66 -6.01 -7.98
N VAL A 243 24.38 -6.07 -8.36
CA VAL A 243 23.98 -6.01 -9.78
C VAL A 243 24.12 -4.61 -10.38
N LEU A 244 23.83 -3.56 -9.59
CA LEU A 244 23.84 -2.18 -10.08
C LEU A 244 25.26 -1.60 -10.19
N PHE A 245 26.12 -1.93 -9.23
CA PHE A 245 27.44 -1.31 -9.06
C PHE A 245 28.60 -2.32 -9.24
N GLN A 246 28.44 -3.29 -10.17
CA GLN A 246 29.45 -4.34 -10.44
C GLN A 246 30.84 -3.78 -10.72
N GLU A 247 30.93 -2.66 -11.42
CA GLU A 247 32.18 -2.04 -11.85
C GLU A 247 32.79 -1.10 -10.81
N VAL A 248 32.02 -0.76 -9.75
CA VAL A 248 32.44 0.20 -8.73
C VAL A 248 32.19 -0.38 -7.33
N PRO A 249 33.11 -1.21 -6.79
CA PRO A 249 32.91 -1.90 -5.50
C PRO A 249 32.58 -0.96 -4.33
N TYR A 250 33.20 0.19 -4.25
CA TYR A 250 32.94 1.19 -3.22
C TYR A 250 31.50 1.73 -3.24
N ALA A 251 30.87 1.84 -4.41
CA ALA A 251 29.51 2.29 -4.54
C ALA A 251 28.51 1.26 -3.98
N LYS A 252 28.84 -0.04 -4.02
CA LYS A 252 28.01 -1.12 -3.46
C LYS A 252 27.87 -0.95 -1.94
N ASP A 253 28.99 -0.85 -1.24
CA ASP A 253 28.99 -0.77 0.23
C ASP A 253 28.28 0.50 0.70
N LEU A 254 28.56 1.63 0.06
CA LEU A 254 27.90 2.88 0.38
C LEU A 254 26.42 2.85 0.06
N PHE A 255 25.99 2.23 -1.04
CA PHE A 255 24.56 2.08 -1.35
C PHE A 255 23.85 1.30 -0.24
N VAL A 256 24.40 0.18 0.18
CA VAL A 256 23.84 -0.65 1.26
C VAL A 256 23.78 0.14 2.57
N GLU A 257 24.83 0.88 2.89
CA GLU A 257 24.89 1.71 4.10
C GLU A 257 23.85 2.85 4.07
N GLU A 258 23.76 3.59 2.98
CA GLU A 258 22.80 4.71 2.84
C GLU A 258 21.35 4.22 2.86
N VAL A 259 21.04 3.10 2.19
CA VAL A 259 19.71 2.48 2.23
C VAL A 259 19.37 2.02 3.65
N LYS A 260 20.33 1.46 4.38
CA LYS A 260 20.17 1.09 5.80
C LYS A 260 19.98 2.31 6.69
N ASN A 261 20.75 3.39 6.49
CA ASN A 261 20.63 4.64 7.25
C ASN A 261 19.26 5.31 7.02
N ALA A 262 18.66 5.11 5.84
CA ALA A 262 17.29 5.53 5.56
C ALA A 262 16.21 4.61 6.20
N GLY A 263 16.60 3.64 7.01
CA GLY A 263 15.69 2.78 7.77
C GLY A 263 15.15 1.57 6.99
N ILE A 264 15.73 1.25 5.84
CA ILE A 264 15.33 0.07 5.05
C ILE A 264 16.04 -1.18 5.58
N ALA A 265 15.30 -2.26 5.76
CA ALA A 265 15.85 -3.55 6.17
C ALA A 265 16.75 -4.16 5.07
N ALA A 266 17.73 -4.98 5.48
CA ALA A 266 18.63 -5.67 4.53
C ALA A 266 17.89 -6.59 3.54
N LYS A 267 16.73 -7.12 3.96
CA LYS A 267 15.78 -7.88 3.12
C LYS A 267 14.40 -7.27 3.23
N VAL A 268 13.74 -7.09 2.11
CA VAL A 268 12.42 -6.48 2.00
C VAL A 268 11.46 -7.47 1.39
N SER A 269 10.40 -7.80 2.12
CA SER A 269 9.36 -8.71 1.63
C SER A 269 8.54 -8.06 0.53
N THR A 270 8.27 -8.82 -0.53
CA THR A 270 7.34 -8.43 -1.59
C THR A 270 6.00 -9.15 -1.50
N ALA A 271 5.78 -9.92 -0.43
CA ALA A 271 4.55 -10.66 -0.21
C ALA A 271 3.32 -9.74 -0.32
N HIS A 272 2.37 -10.15 -1.15
CA HIS A 272 1.15 -9.38 -1.46
C HIS A 272 1.38 -7.97 -2.04
N CYS A 273 2.60 -7.63 -2.47
CA CYS A 273 2.87 -6.38 -3.16
C CYS A 273 2.31 -6.42 -4.59
N ARG A 274 1.81 -5.28 -5.07
CA ARG A 274 1.40 -5.09 -6.47
C ARG A 274 2.17 -3.94 -7.07
N LEU A 275 2.71 -4.14 -8.25
CA LEU A 275 3.44 -3.09 -8.96
C LEU A 275 2.50 -1.95 -9.40
N ALA A 276 2.97 -0.72 -9.23
CA ALA A 276 2.33 0.43 -9.87
C ALA A 276 2.41 0.31 -11.40
N LYS A 277 1.45 0.93 -12.10
CA LYS A 277 1.56 1.06 -13.57
C LYS A 277 2.85 1.79 -13.96
N SER A 278 3.26 2.79 -13.17
CA SER A 278 4.53 3.51 -13.32
C SER A 278 5.77 2.61 -13.23
N ASN A 279 5.71 1.50 -12.50
CA ASN A 279 6.83 0.57 -12.37
C ASN A 279 6.93 -0.43 -13.54
N LYS A 280 5.95 -0.43 -14.43
CA LYS A 280 5.96 -1.23 -15.66
C LYS A 280 6.51 -0.46 -16.85
N VAL A 281 6.74 0.83 -16.67
CA VAL A 281 7.21 1.72 -17.73
C VAL A 281 8.39 2.55 -17.24
N GLN A 282 9.29 2.89 -18.16
CA GLN A 282 10.33 3.90 -17.96
C GLN A 282 9.95 5.16 -18.72
N LYS A 283 10.07 6.29 -18.05
CA LYS A 283 9.97 7.61 -18.66
C LYS A 283 11.36 8.18 -18.86
N LEU A 284 11.65 8.61 -20.05
CA LEU A 284 12.85 9.34 -20.42
C LEU A 284 12.42 10.75 -20.80
N LEU A 285 13.16 11.74 -20.34
CA LEU A 285 12.96 13.13 -20.69
C LEU A 285 14.20 13.59 -21.45
N ALA A 286 14.04 14.01 -22.71
CA ALA A 286 15.10 14.55 -23.53
C ALA A 286 14.86 16.06 -23.76
N ASP A 287 15.88 16.87 -23.52
CA ASP A 287 15.91 18.33 -23.71
C ASP A 287 14.72 19.08 -23.04
N ALA A 288 14.23 18.55 -21.91
CA ALA A 288 13.09 19.05 -21.15
C ALA A 288 11.73 19.12 -21.88
N GLU A 289 11.65 18.77 -23.16
CA GLU A 289 10.44 18.88 -23.98
C GLU A 289 9.94 17.55 -24.51
N ILE A 290 10.82 16.55 -24.66
CA ILE A 290 10.47 15.26 -25.25
C ILE A 290 10.33 14.21 -24.15
N GLU A 291 9.12 13.79 -23.84
CA GLU A 291 8.85 12.67 -22.93
C GLU A 291 8.65 11.38 -23.74
N ILE A 292 9.49 10.39 -23.49
CA ILE A 292 9.37 9.05 -24.08
C ILE A 292 8.97 8.08 -22.99
N THR A 293 7.83 7.42 -23.11
CA THR A 293 7.35 6.40 -22.18
C THR A 293 7.43 5.02 -22.84
N LEU A 294 8.20 4.12 -22.28
CA LEU A 294 8.46 2.78 -22.80
C LEU A 294 8.10 1.71 -21.77
N PRO A 295 7.66 0.50 -22.18
CA PRO A 295 7.66 -0.65 -21.30
C PRO A 295 9.07 -0.89 -20.75
N LEU A 296 9.18 -1.14 -19.43
CA LEU A 296 10.49 -1.33 -18.77
C LEU A 296 11.31 -2.44 -19.41
N GLU A 297 10.66 -3.49 -19.89
CA GLU A 297 11.28 -4.63 -20.56
C GLU A 297 11.96 -4.28 -21.91
N TYR A 298 11.62 -3.12 -22.52
CA TYR A 298 12.26 -2.71 -23.77
C TYR A 298 13.71 -2.27 -23.54
N LEU A 299 14.02 -1.74 -22.36
CA LEU A 299 15.37 -1.27 -22.02
C LEU A 299 16.39 -2.41 -21.89
N SER A 300 15.94 -3.62 -21.60
CA SER A 300 16.79 -4.82 -21.57
C SER A 300 16.87 -5.57 -22.91
N GLN A 301 16.21 -5.05 -23.96
CA GLN A 301 16.15 -5.67 -25.28
C GLN A 301 16.77 -4.77 -26.37
N PRO A 302 18.08 -4.87 -26.65
CA PRO A 302 18.76 -4.05 -27.67
C PRO A 302 18.13 -4.17 -29.07
N ALA A 303 17.44 -5.28 -29.34
CA ALA A 303 16.68 -5.48 -30.57
C ALA A 303 15.44 -4.59 -30.67
N LYS A 304 14.92 -4.05 -29.55
CA LYS A 304 13.72 -3.20 -29.51
C LYS A 304 14.04 -1.74 -29.21
N PHE A 305 15.03 -1.49 -28.36
CA PHE A 305 15.37 -0.15 -27.91
C PHE A 305 16.85 -0.01 -27.66
N GLU A 306 17.41 1.12 -28.06
CA GLU A 306 18.83 1.42 -27.90
C GLU A 306 19.03 2.92 -27.65
N ILE A 307 19.89 3.25 -26.70
CA ILE A 307 20.39 4.60 -26.46
C ILE A 307 21.86 4.59 -26.90
N ILE A 308 22.19 5.44 -27.86
CA ILE A 308 23.53 5.56 -28.42
C ILE A 308 24.09 6.91 -27.99
N GLU A 309 25.20 6.88 -27.27
CA GLU A 309 25.96 8.07 -26.92
C GLU A 309 27.01 8.34 -28.00
N ALA A 310 26.97 9.54 -28.52
CA ALA A 310 27.95 9.99 -29.50
C ALA A 310 29.21 10.55 -28.82
N ALA A 311 30.32 10.65 -29.56
CA ALA A 311 31.60 11.12 -29.02
C ALA A 311 31.57 12.60 -28.52
N ASP A 312 30.58 13.36 -28.95
CA ASP A 312 30.33 14.75 -28.52
C ASP A 312 29.43 14.87 -27.28
N GLY A 313 29.04 13.74 -26.65
CA GLY A 313 28.18 13.68 -25.49
C GLY A 313 26.69 13.81 -25.80
N THR A 314 26.29 13.82 -27.06
CA THR A 314 24.86 13.78 -27.45
C THR A 314 24.32 12.36 -27.45
N TYR A 315 23.00 12.22 -27.21
CA TYR A 315 22.31 10.93 -27.19
C TYR A 315 21.38 10.78 -28.39
N SER A 316 21.39 9.59 -28.97
CA SER A 316 20.39 9.18 -29.96
C SER A 316 19.56 8.04 -29.40
N ILE A 317 18.25 8.11 -29.56
CA ILE A 317 17.31 7.08 -29.09
C ILE A 317 16.74 6.38 -30.30
N GLN A 318 16.89 5.06 -30.37
CA GLN A 318 16.35 4.22 -31.43
C GLN A 318 15.31 3.25 -30.86
N ILE A 319 14.10 3.30 -31.44
CA ILE A 319 13.04 2.32 -31.18
C ILE A 319 12.94 1.46 -32.45
N LYS A 320 13.21 0.17 -32.31
CA LYS A 320 13.38 -0.77 -33.41
C LYS A 320 12.20 -1.74 -33.51
N ASN A 321 12.02 -2.33 -34.71
CA ASN A 321 11.05 -3.40 -34.97
C ASN A 321 9.61 -3.00 -34.65
N ILE A 322 9.22 -1.76 -34.97
CA ILE A 322 7.84 -1.27 -34.83
C ILE A 322 7.04 -1.81 -36.02
N THR A 323 6.00 -2.61 -35.72
CA THR A 323 5.15 -3.17 -36.81
C THR A 323 3.94 -2.26 -37.11
N ASN A 324 3.59 -1.33 -36.24
CA ASN A 324 2.46 -0.43 -36.44
C ASN A 324 2.70 0.91 -35.75
N LEU A 325 2.60 2.01 -36.51
CA LEU A 325 2.73 3.37 -35.98
C LEU A 325 1.44 4.14 -36.30
N LYS A 326 0.81 4.71 -35.27
CA LYS A 326 -0.40 5.52 -35.41
C LYS A 326 -0.20 6.85 -34.70
N SER A 327 -0.67 7.93 -35.31
CA SER A 327 -0.85 9.21 -34.62
C SER A 327 -2.05 9.08 -33.66
N LYS A 328 -1.93 9.70 -32.50
CA LYS A 328 -2.99 9.70 -31.47
C LYS A 328 -3.69 11.05 -31.44
#